data_2d404f4d038138caa7885eeab2f3bbfe
#
_entry.id   2d404f4d038138caa7885eeab2f3bbfe
#
_cell.length_a   1.000
_cell.length_b   1.000
_cell.length_c   1.000
_cell.angle_alpha   90.00
_cell.angle_beta   90.00
_cell.angle_gamma   90.00
#
_symmetry.space_group_name_H-M   'P 1'
#
loop_
_entity.id
_entity.type
_entity.pdbx_description
1 polymer ?
#
loop_
_entity_poly.entity_id
_entity_poly.type
_entity_poly.pdbx_seq_one_letter_code
_entity_poly.pdbx_strand_id
1 'polypeptide(L)'
;MIKTLRYAFVAALMMVAGAVNAQTTFNFKNLMDGLVPAAKDVLYLSSKQANNGVFTVDDVTMKFVENEPSSTMRYYQYDAKNDKKATGCIWIYGGKNMETPAGSDIVISKSGEKIKKITFTAPVVGSKGAGDFKASTGTLTMDKKTRDWTWTGEADEVTFTVYRKTAESTVCLCFSDITINPTVETGINNITVDNAKKGVRYNLAGQRVNESYKGVVIENGKKMIVK
;
A
#
# COMPACT_ATOMS: atom_id res chain seq x y z
N MET A 1 16.77 -41.12 -14.90
CA MET A 1 16.86 -40.56 -13.54
C MET A 1 17.17 -39.04 -13.46
N ILE A 2 17.86 -38.44 -14.46
CA ILE A 2 18.29 -37.03 -14.43
C ILE A 2 17.16 -36.04 -14.80
N LYS A 3 16.15 -36.45 -15.58
CA LYS A 3 15.02 -35.56 -15.98
C LYS A 3 14.03 -35.28 -14.85
N THR A 4 13.74 -36.27 -14.03
CA THR A 4 12.83 -36.12 -12.87
C THR A 4 13.38 -35.20 -11.78
N LEU A 5 14.70 -35.18 -11.58
CA LEU A 5 15.35 -34.30 -10.60
C LEU A 5 15.26 -32.81 -11.01
N ARG A 6 15.32 -32.51 -12.33
CA ARG A 6 15.20 -31.13 -12.84
C ARG A 6 13.79 -30.57 -12.63
N TYR A 7 12.77 -31.38 -12.80
CA TYR A 7 11.38 -30.94 -12.56
C TYR A 7 11.05 -30.79 -11.08
N ALA A 8 11.62 -31.62 -10.21
CA ALA A 8 11.48 -31.47 -8.78
C ALA A 8 12.14 -30.20 -8.25
N PHE A 9 13.28 -29.79 -8.82
CA PHE A 9 13.96 -28.53 -8.45
C PHE A 9 13.19 -27.28 -8.91
N VAL A 10 12.60 -27.33 -10.12
CA VAL A 10 11.77 -26.25 -10.64
C VAL A 10 10.45 -26.13 -9.84
N ALA A 11 9.84 -27.26 -9.47
CA ALA A 11 8.64 -27.27 -8.64
C ALA A 11 8.92 -26.78 -7.20
N ALA A 12 10.09 -27.12 -6.62
CA ALA A 12 10.50 -26.62 -5.31
C ALA A 12 10.81 -25.11 -5.33
N LEU A 13 11.38 -24.60 -6.43
CA LEU A 13 11.62 -23.16 -6.61
C LEU A 13 10.31 -22.38 -6.77
N MET A 14 9.31 -22.96 -7.43
CA MET A 14 7.98 -22.32 -7.56
C MET A 14 7.20 -22.32 -6.25
N MET A 15 7.41 -23.28 -5.36
CA MET A 15 6.76 -23.31 -4.04
C MET A 15 7.36 -22.31 -3.05
N VAL A 16 8.60 -21.89 -3.24
CA VAL A 16 9.22 -20.83 -2.41
C VAL A 16 8.85 -19.42 -2.91
N ALA A 17 8.43 -19.28 -4.18
CA ALA A 17 7.93 -18.01 -4.71
C ALA A 17 6.48 -17.68 -4.27
N GLY A 18 5.79 -18.59 -3.58
CA GLY A 18 4.39 -18.46 -3.21
C GLY A 18 4.09 -17.71 -1.90
N ALA A 19 5.07 -17.08 -1.26
CA ALA A 19 4.86 -16.32 -0.02
C ALA A 19 5.35 -14.86 -0.12
N VAL A 20 5.35 -14.29 -1.29
CA VAL A 20 5.45 -12.84 -1.41
C VAL A 20 4.04 -12.32 -1.13
N ASN A 21 3.82 -11.71 0.03
CA ASN A 21 2.60 -10.95 0.30
C ASN A 21 2.41 -9.99 -0.87
N ALA A 22 1.52 -10.32 -1.80
CA ALA A 22 1.30 -9.50 -2.98
C ALA A 22 0.71 -8.17 -2.50
N GLN A 23 1.43 -7.09 -2.75
CA GLN A 23 0.92 -5.75 -2.54
C GLN A 23 -0.18 -5.48 -3.54
N THR A 24 -1.34 -5.05 -3.07
CA THR A 24 -2.44 -4.56 -3.93
C THR A 24 -2.60 -3.06 -3.74
N THR A 25 -2.63 -2.30 -4.84
CA THR A 25 -2.79 -0.84 -4.81
C THR A 25 -3.99 -0.41 -5.64
N PHE A 26 -4.92 0.30 -5.00
CA PHE A 26 -6.00 1.05 -5.64
C PHE A 26 -5.49 2.45 -5.96
N ASN A 27 -4.98 2.66 -7.17
CA ASN A 27 -4.67 4.00 -7.68
C ASN A 27 -5.92 4.59 -8.31
N PHE A 28 -6.50 5.60 -7.69
CA PHE A 28 -7.82 6.11 -8.09
C PHE A 28 -7.81 6.81 -9.44
N LYS A 29 -6.71 7.42 -9.85
CA LYS A 29 -6.60 8.00 -11.19
C LYS A 29 -6.75 6.94 -12.27
N ASN A 30 -6.08 5.80 -12.10
CA ASN A 30 -6.13 4.70 -13.07
C ASN A 30 -7.44 3.91 -12.98
N LEU A 31 -7.92 3.69 -11.75
CA LEU A 31 -9.14 2.91 -11.49
C LEU A 31 -10.40 3.59 -12.03
N MET A 32 -10.43 4.93 -12.03
CA MET A 32 -11.58 5.73 -12.46
C MET A 32 -11.47 6.22 -13.91
N ASP A 33 -10.39 5.87 -14.61
CA ASP A 33 -10.19 6.24 -16.00
C ASP A 33 -11.33 5.67 -16.87
N GLY A 34 -11.90 6.53 -17.71
CA GLY A 34 -13.05 6.17 -18.56
C GLY A 34 -14.40 6.02 -17.83
N LEU A 35 -14.45 6.06 -16.48
CA LEU A 35 -15.70 5.97 -15.73
C LEU A 35 -16.36 7.33 -15.48
N VAL A 36 -15.61 8.42 -15.56
CA VAL A 36 -16.12 9.77 -15.35
C VAL A 36 -16.91 10.20 -16.59
N PRO A 37 -18.18 10.60 -16.47
CA PRO A 37 -18.96 11.08 -17.61
C PRO A 37 -18.29 12.30 -18.28
N ALA A 38 -18.22 12.32 -19.61
CA ALA A 38 -17.51 13.35 -20.40
C ALA A 38 -17.94 14.80 -20.12
N ALA A 39 -19.16 15.01 -19.60
CA ALA A 39 -19.69 16.33 -19.25
C ALA A 39 -19.52 16.70 -17.76
N LYS A 40 -18.80 15.91 -16.98
CA LYS A 40 -18.66 16.11 -15.52
C LYS A 40 -17.23 15.86 -15.07
N ASP A 41 -16.78 16.68 -14.13
CA ASP A 41 -15.46 16.54 -13.51
C ASP A 41 -15.47 15.62 -12.28
N VAL A 42 -16.63 15.02 -11.98
CA VAL A 42 -16.91 14.31 -10.74
C VAL A 42 -17.66 13.01 -11.00
N LEU A 43 -17.22 11.95 -10.36
CA LEU A 43 -17.90 10.67 -10.27
C LEU A 43 -18.30 10.39 -8.82
N TYR A 44 -19.56 10.11 -8.55
CA TYR A 44 -20.00 9.66 -7.24
C TYR A 44 -19.72 8.16 -7.09
N LEU A 45 -19.20 7.76 -5.94
CA LEU A 45 -18.76 6.39 -5.67
C LEU A 45 -19.80 5.59 -4.87
N SER A 46 -21.02 6.09 -4.76
CA SER A 46 -22.09 5.40 -4.03
C SER A 46 -22.68 4.23 -4.81
N SER A 47 -23.46 3.41 -4.10
CA SER A 47 -24.25 2.30 -4.66
C SER A 47 -25.19 2.67 -5.80
N LYS A 48 -25.37 3.97 -6.07
CA LYS A 48 -26.27 4.48 -7.11
C LYS A 48 -25.58 4.82 -8.42
N GLN A 49 -24.25 4.81 -8.50
CA GLN A 49 -23.52 5.26 -9.70
C GLN A 49 -22.36 4.34 -10.11
N ALA A 50 -21.14 4.52 -9.62
CA ALA A 50 -20.00 3.77 -10.13
C ALA A 50 -19.91 2.37 -9.50
N ASN A 51 -20.04 1.34 -10.30
CA ASN A 51 -19.89 -0.08 -9.90
C ASN A 51 -20.61 -0.45 -8.59
N ASN A 52 -21.73 0.21 -8.28
CA ASN A 52 -22.44 0.10 -7.00
C ASN A 52 -21.51 0.36 -5.78
N GLY A 53 -20.49 1.19 -5.96
CA GLY A 53 -19.51 1.51 -4.92
C GLY A 53 -18.53 0.38 -4.61
N VAL A 54 -18.43 -0.66 -5.44
CA VAL A 54 -17.55 -1.81 -5.23
C VAL A 54 -16.46 -1.86 -6.30
N PHE A 55 -15.23 -1.96 -5.89
CA PHE A 55 -14.06 -2.07 -6.74
C PHE A 55 -13.20 -3.26 -6.29
N THR A 56 -12.75 -4.06 -7.23
CA THR A 56 -11.89 -5.22 -6.94
C THR A 56 -10.61 -5.11 -7.76
N VAL A 57 -9.48 -5.26 -7.09
CA VAL A 57 -8.15 -5.38 -7.69
C VAL A 57 -7.49 -6.61 -7.09
N ASP A 58 -7.07 -7.53 -7.92
CA ASP A 58 -6.55 -8.83 -7.54
C ASP A 58 -7.55 -9.57 -6.61
N ASP A 59 -7.11 -9.94 -5.41
CA ASP A 59 -7.89 -10.62 -4.38
C ASP A 59 -8.48 -9.68 -3.31
N VAL A 60 -8.37 -8.37 -3.52
CA VAL A 60 -8.86 -7.35 -2.60
C VAL A 60 -10.10 -6.66 -3.16
N THR A 61 -11.15 -6.59 -2.36
CA THR A 61 -12.37 -5.84 -2.66
C THR A 61 -12.48 -4.64 -1.74
N MET A 62 -12.75 -3.47 -2.34
CA MET A 62 -13.02 -2.22 -1.66
C MET A 62 -14.46 -1.80 -1.95
N LYS A 63 -15.23 -1.53 -0.88
CA LYS A 63 -16.62 -1.08 -0.97
C LYS A 63 -16.78 0.26 -0.28
N PHE A 64 -17.43 1.19 -0.95
CA PHE A 64 -17.82 2.49 -0.43
C PHE A 64 -19.27 2.48 0.04
N VAL A 65 -19.51 2.91 1.27
CA VAL A 65 -20.84 2.92 1.89
C VAL A 65 -21.13 4.32 2.44
N GLU A 66 -22.21 4.92 1.96
CA GLU A 66 -22.73 6.19 2.47
C GLU A 66 -23.79 5.88 3.56
N ASN A 67 -23.48 6.16 4.82
CA ASN A 67 -24.34 5.83 5.95
C ASN A 67 -25.45 6.83 6.16
N GLU A 68 -25.35 8.03 5.56
CA GLU A 68 -26.39 9.05 5.60
C GLU A 68 -26.41 9.87 4.29
N PRO A 69 -27.54 10.53 3.95
CA PRO A 69 -27.66 11.30 2.70
C PRO A 69 -26.65 12.45 2.55
N SER A 70 -26.11 12.96 3.66
CA SER A 70 -25.13 14.04 3.67
C SER A 70 -23.68 13.54 3.59
N SER A 71 -23.46 12.26 3.83
CA SER A 71 -22.16 11.64 3.60
C SER A 71 -22.06 11.26 2.14
N THR A 72 -21.05 11.79 1.46
CA THR A 72 -20.83 11.52 0.04
C THR A 72 -19.41 11.11 -0.21
N MET A 73 -19.21 10.26 -1.20
CA MET A 73 -17.89 9.90 -1.68
C MET A 73 -17.81 10.23 -3.16
N ARG A 74 -16.74 10.92 -3.54
CA ARG A 74 -16.58 11.45 -4.88
C ARG A 74 -15.17 11.23 -5.36
N TYR A 75 -15.02 10.88 -6.63
CA TYR A 75 -13.76 11.02 -7.34
C TYR A 75 -13.80 12.30 -8.17
N TYR A 76 -12.74 13.08 -8.12
CA TYR A 76 -12.55 14.22 -9.00
C TYR A 76 -11.55 13.86 -10.08
N GLN A 77 -11.94 14.06 -11.34
CA GLN A 77 -11.10 13.74 -12.48
C GLN A 77 -9.78 14.52 -12.38
N TYR A 78 -8.69 13.85 -12.75
CA TYR A 78 -7.38 14.49 -12.78
C TYR A 78 -7.36 15.62 -13.81
N ASP A 79 -7.02 16.81 -13.36
CA ASP A 79 -6.79 18.00 -14.19
C ASP A 79 -5.42 18.59 -13.85
N ALA A 80 -4.48 18.49 -14.79
CA ALA A 80 -3.12 19.02 -14.62
C ALA A 80 -3.06 20.55 -14.46
N LYS A 81 -4.15 21.27 -14.83
CA LYS A 81 -4.23 22.74 -14.73
C LYS A 81 -4.78 23.22 -13.39
N ASN A 82 -5.36 22.32 -12.60
CA ASN A 82 -6.01 22.65 -11.33
C ASN A 82 -5.19 22.18 -10.14
N ASP A 83 -4.11 22.91 -9.84
CA ASP A 83 -3.19 22.64 -8.74
C ASP A 83 -3.73 23.02 -7.35
N LYS A 84 -4.86 23.76 -7.28
CA LYS A 84 -5.47 24.19 -6.01
C LYS A 84 -6.40 23.15 -5.40
N LYS A 85 -6.95 22.25 -6.22
CA LYS A 85 -7.87 21.21 -5.80
C LYS A 85 -7.22 19.84 -5.97
N ALA A 86 -7.33 18.98 -4.97
CA ALA A 86 -6.85 17.61 -5.11
C ALA A 86 -7.69 16.87 -6.15
N THR A 87 -7.12 16.65 -7.33
CA THR A 87 -7.70 15.92 -8.45
C THR A 87 -7.00 14.58 -8.64
N GLY A 88 -7.64 13.63 -9.31
CA GLY A 88 -7.16 12.25 -9.38
C GLY A 88 -7.27 11.49 -8.05
N CYS A 89 -8.15 11.95 -7.16
CA CYS A 89 -8.29 11.46 -5.79
C CYS A 89 -9.75 11.19 -5.47
N ILE A 90 -9.99 10.31 -4.52
CA ILE A 90 -11.29 10.21 -3.86
C ILE A 90 -11.39 11.22 -2.73
N TRP A 91 -12.59 11.78 -2.58
CA TRP A 91 -12.99 12.65 -1.50
C TRP A 91 -14.10 11.98 -0.72
N ILE A 92 -13.89 11.76 0.57
CA ILE A 92 -14.80 11.05 1.47
C ILE A 92 -15.29 12.03 2.51
N TYR A 93 -16.58 12.31 2.50
CA TYR A 93 -17.22 13.26 3.41
C TYR A 93 -17.83 12.55 4.62
N GLY A 94 -17.55 13.06 5.79
CA GLY A 94 -17.99 12.50 7.07
C GLY A 94 -19.46 12.75 7.43
N GLY A 95 -20.25 13.32 6.52
CA GLY A 95 -21.66 13.61 6.79
C GLY A 95 -21.88 14.78 7.75
N LYS A 96 -23.13 15.05 8.08
CA LYS A 96 -23.54 16.13 9.02
C LYS A 96 -23.85 15.62 10.41
N ASN A 97 -24.30 14.37 10.51
CA ASN A 97 -24.65 13.78 11.78
C ASN A 97 -23.38 13.41 12.57
N MET A 98 -23.33 13.77 13.85
CA MET A 98 -22.23 13.45 14.76
C MET A 98 -22.48 12.19 15.59
N GLU A 99 -23.70 11.65 15.53
CA GLU A 99 -24.05 10.43 16.23
C GLU A 99 -23.58 9.18 15.43
N THR A 100 -23.31 8.12 16.13
CA THR A 100 -22.89 6.86 15.52
C THR A 100 -24.08 6.09 14.93
N PRO A 101 -23.92 5.51 13.74
CA PRO A 101 -22.76 5.40 12.88
C PRO A 101 -22.70 6.45 11.75
N ALA A 102 -22.59 7.71 12.13
CA ALA A 102 -22.52 8.81 11.16
C ALA A 102 -21.23 8.76 10.34
N GLY A 103 -21.32 9.05 9.05
CA GLY A 103 -20.18 9.19 8.18
C GLY A 103 -20.25 8.33 6.92
N SER A 104 -19.10 8.14 6.31
CA SER A 104 -18.93 7.29 5.14
C SER A 104 -17.91 6.20 5.46
N ASP A 105 -18.20 4.98 5.03
CA ASP A 105 -17.33 3.83 5.26
C ASP A 105 -16.59 3.41 3.99
N ILE A 106 -15.33 3.04 4.17
CA ILE A 106 -14.56 2.23 3.24
C ILE A 106 -14.43 0.85 3.87
N VAL A 107 -15.02 -0.17 3.27
CA VAL A 107 -14.86 -1.56 3.68
C VAL A 107 -13.83 -2.21 2.77
N ILE A 108 -12.76 -2.72 3.34
CA ILE A 108 -11.69 -3.41 2.59
C ILE A 108 -11.65 -4.85 3.07
N SER A 109 -11.84 -5.78 2.16
CA SER A 109 -11.76 -7.22 2.40
C SER A 109 -10.77 -7.87 1.45
N LYS A 110 -10.08 -8.92 1.92
CA LYS A 110 -9.11 -9.69 1.15
C LYS A 110 -9.41 -11.18 1.29
N SER A 111 -9.40 -11.90 0.16
CA SER A 111 -9.55 -13.34 0.17
C SER A 111 -8.19 -14.04 0.32
N GLY A 112 -8.17 -15.15 1.03
CA GLY A 112 -6.99 -16.00 1.20
C GLY A 112 -6.07 -15.58 2.34
N GLU A 113 -5.39 -14.45 2.24
CA GLU A 113 -4.46 -13.98 3.26
C GLU A 113 -5.02 -12.82 4.09
N LYS A 114 -4.59 -12.72 5.35
CA LYS A 114 -4.97 -11.61 6.22
C LYS A 114 -4.39 -10.27 5.73
N ILE A 115 -5.17 -9.23 5.89
CA ILE A 115 -4.69 -7.87 5.77
C ILE A 115 -3.87 -7.56 7.03
N LYS A 116 -2.63 -7.13 6.85
CA LYS A 116 -1.72 -6.79 7.97
C LYS A 116 -1.41 -5.31 8.03
N LYS A 117 -1.40 -4.65 6.88
CA LYS A 117 -1.13 -3.22 6.78
C LYS A 117 -1.93 -2.59 5.65
N ILE A 118 -2.46 -1.40 5.86
CA ILE A 118 -3.07 -0.57 4.82
C ILE A 118 -2.48 0.82 4.93
N THR A 119 -2.10 1.40 3.79
CA THR A 119 -1.66 2.79 3.71
C THR A 119 -2.63 3.57 2.83
N PHE A 120 -3.15 4.67 3.36
CA PHE A 120 -3.98 5.63 2.65
C PHE A 120 -3.10 6.83 2.33
N THR A 121 -2.78 7.03 1.08
CA THR A 121 -1.88 8.08 0.63
C THR A 121 -2.67 9.35 0.34
N ALA A 122 -2.32 10.44 1.02
CA ALA A 122 -2.90 11.74 0.76
C ALA A 122 -2.35 12.33 -0.56
N PRO A 123 -3.12 13.15 -1.28
CA PRO A 123 -2.66 13.75 -2.52
C PRO A 123 -1.45 14.68 -2.29
N VAL A 124 -0.52 14.70 -3.23
CA VAL A 124 0.67 15.57 -3.17
C VAL A 124 0.27 17.04 -3.29
N VAL A 125 -0.69 17.32 -4.17
CA VAL A 125 -1.16 18.68 -4.50
C VAL A 125 -2.64 18.84 -4.10
N GLY A 126 -3.01 20.02 -3.67
CA GLY A 126 -4.37 20.36 -3.29
C GLY A 126 -4.71 20.02 -1.83
N SER A 127 -6.00 20.07 -1.50
CA SER A 127 -6.47 19.79 -0.15
C SER A 127 -6.36 18.30 0.19
N LYS A 128 -5.79 18.03 1.36
CA LYS A 128 -5.70 16.66 1.92
C LYS A 128 -6.90 16.32 2.82
N GLY A 129 -7.78 17.30 3.01
CA GLY A 129 -8.92 17.19 3.91
C GLY A 129 -8.57 17.38 5.38
N ALA A 130 -9.60 17.44 6.21
CA ALA A 130 -9.52 17.67 7.66
C ALA A 130 -10.52 16.78 8.43
N GLY A 131 -10.70 15.54 7.98
CA GLY A 131 -11.60 14.57 8.60
C GLY A 131 -10.97 13.80 9.73
N ASP A 132 -11.81 13.23 10.58
CA ASP A 132 -11.44 12.18 11.51
C ASP A 132 -11.69 10.80 10.86
N PHE A 133 -10.81 9.85 11.18
CA PHE A 133 -10.79 8.53 10.60
C PHE A 133 -10.65 7.48 11.68
N LYS A 134 -11.49 6.47 11.68
CA LYS A 134 -11.41 5.36 12.61
C LYS A 134 -11.49 4.02 11.88
N ALA A 135 -10.84 3.02 12.41
CA ALA A 135 -10.93 1.64 11.94
C ALA A 135 -11.78 0.80 12.89
N SER A 136 -12.46 -0.20 12.35
CA SER A 136 -13.26 -1.16 13.14
C SER A 136 -12.40 -2.05 14.04
N THR A 137 -11.15 -2.27 13.66
CA THR A 137 -10.17 -3.09 14.39
C THR A 137 -8.75 -2.59 14.09
N GLY A 138 -7.76 -3.08 14.84
CA GLY A 138 -6.35 -2.73 14.65
C GLY A 138 -6.01 -1.30 15.12
N THR A 139 -4.87 -0.81 14.67
CA THR A 139 -4.34 0.52 15.04
C THR A 139 -4.24 1.39 13.80
N LEU A 140 -4.82 2.59 13.86
CA LEU A 140 -4.78 3.58 12.80
C LEU A 140 -3.97 4.80 13.26
N THR A 141 -2.97 5.18 12.48
CA THR A 141 -2.08 6.32 12.76
C THR A 141 -2.01 7.26 11.56
N MET A 142 -1.74 8.53 11.81
CA MET A 142 -1.58 9.55 10.78
C MET A 142 -0.20 10.20 10.86
N ASP A 143 0.49 10.28 9.75
CA ASP A 143 1.67 11.11 9.61
C ASP A 143 1.25 12.59 9.52
N LYS A 144 1.68 13.42 10.47
CA LYS A 144 1.30 14.84 10.53
C LYS A 144 1.87 15.67 9.37
N LYS A 145 2.99 15.22 8.78
CA LYS A 145 3.67 15.94 7.69
C LYS A 145 3.04 15.64 6.34
N THR A 146 2.87 14.36 6.02
CA THR A 146 2.31 13.93 4.73
C THR A 146 0.78 13.89 4.75
N ARG A 147 0.17 13.68 5.92
CA ARG A 147 -1.26 13.41 6.12
C ARG A 147 -1.69 12.04 5.63
N ASP A 148 -0.74 11.14 5.38
CA ASP A 148 -1.03 9.75 5.11
C ASP A 148 -1.51 9.05 6.37
N TRP A 149 -2.41 8.09 6.19
CA TRP A 149 -2.88 7.25 7.27
C TRP A 149 -2.35 5.83 7.07
N THR A 150 -1.95 5.22 8.15
CA THR A 150 -1.50 3.82 8.17
C THR A 150 -2.29 3.03 9.19
N TRP A 151 -2.92 1.96 8.73
CA TRP A 151 -3.52 0.95 9.58
C TRP A 151 -2.59 -0.26 9.69
N THR A 152 -2.50 -0.83 10.89
CA THR A 152 -1.81 -2.08 11.18
C THR A 152 -2.68 -2.97 12.04
N GLY A 153 -2.72 -4.26 11.74
CA GLY A 153 -3.54 -5.24 12.45
C GLY A 153 -3.46 -6.60 11.78
N GLU A 154 -4.46 -7.42 12.00
CA GLU A 154 -4.62 -8.71 11.31
C GLU A 154 -6.11 -9.00 11.16
N ALA A 155 -6.63 -8.94 9.92
CA ALA A 155 -8.05 -9.11 9.64
C ALA A 155 -8.30 -9.60 8.20
N ASP A 156 -9.44 -10.25 7.97
CA ASP A 156 -9.94 -10.55 6.62
C ASP A 156 -10.66 -9.35 6.02
N GLU A 157 -11.28 -8.54 6.90
CA GLU A 157 -12.01 -7.34 6.54
C GLU A 157 -11.81 -6.25 7.59
N VAL A 158 -11.67 -5.02 7.12
CA VAL A 158 -11.58 -3.82 7.97
C VAL A 158 -12.49 -2.75 7.42
N THR A 159 -13.32 -2.16 8.28
CA THR A 159 -14.15 -1.00 7.97
C THR A 159 -13.47 0.25 8.50
N PHE A 160 -13.32 1.25 7.62
CA PHE A 160 -12.79 2.56 7.94
C PHE A 160 -13.88 3.61 7.81
N THR A 161 -14.17 4.32 8.89
CA THR A 161 -15.22 5.35 8.92
C THR A 161 -14.60 6.74 8.92
N VAL A 162 -14.94 7.56 7.95
CA VAL A 162 -14.69 9.01 7.97
C VAL A 162 -15.87 9.68 8.65
N TYR A 163 -15.63 10.38 9.74
CA TYR A 163 -16.67 10.98 10.54
C TYR A 163 -16.34 12.43 10.96
N ARG A 164 -17.37 13.14 11.38
CA ARG A 164 -17.24 14.51 11.89
C ARG A 164 -17.05 14.49 13.41
N LYS A 165 -16.08 15.22 13.90
CA LYS A 165 -15.77 15.31 15.32
C LYS A 165 -16.48 16.48 16.01
N THR A 166 -16.76 17.55 15.24
CA THR A 166 -17.44 18.76 15.75
C THR A 166 -18.46 19.26 14.75
N ALA A 167 -19.48 19.99 15.20
CA ALA A 167 -20.56 20.48 14.34
C ALA A 167 -20.13 21.53 13.29
N GLU A 168 -18.96 22.12 13.46
CA GLU A 168 -18.60 23.36 12.75
C GLU A 168 -17.83 23.16 11.44
N SER A 169 -17.40 21.94 11.08
CA SER A 169 -16.55 21.73 9.91
C SER A 169 -17.13 20.79 8.86
N THR A 170 -17.01 21.16 7.61
CA THR A 170 -17.11 20.19 6.51
C THR A 170 -15.93 19.26 6.61
N VAL A 171 -16.15 18.05 7.07
CA VAL A 171 -15.11 17.05 7.24
C VAL A 171 -15.03 16.18 6.00
N CYS A 172 -13.87 16.18 5.35
CA CYS A 172 -13.57 15.20 4.31
C CYS A 172 -12.12 14.75 4.43
N LEU A 173 -11.85 13.55 3.97
CA LEU A 173 -10.50 13.04 3.70
C LEU A 173 -10.32 12.83 2.21
N CYS A 174 -9.09 13.05 1.74
CA CYS A 174 -8.75 12.87 0.33
C CYS A 174 -7.61 11.88 0.22
N PHE A 175 -7.78 10.87 -0.66
CA PHE A 175 -6.75 9.87 -0.92
C PHE A 175 -6.53 9.69 -2.42
N SER A 176 -5.28 9.68 -2.84
CA SER A 176 -4.87 9.34 -4.21
C SER A 176 -4.75 7.85 -4.41
N ASP A 177 -4.30 7.13 -3.37
CA ASP A 177 -4.04 5.71 -3.41
C ASP A 177 -4.41 5.05 -2.08
N ILE A 178 -4.82 3.79 -2.14
CA ILE A 178 -4.91 2.90 -0.98
C ILE A 178 -4.13 1.64 -1.31
N THR A 179 -3.10 1.35 -0.50
CA THR A 179 -2.22 0.20 -0.69
C THR A 179 -2.40 -0.80 0.45
N ILE A 180 -2.70 -2.03 0.10
CA ILE A 180 -2.93 -3.14 1.02
C ILE A 180 -1.69 -4.03 1.04
N ASN A 181 -1.25 -4.40 2.25
CA ASN A 181 -0.07 -5.20 2.51
C ASN A 181 1.15 -4.67 1.70
N PRO A 182 1.50 -3.36 1.84
CA PRO A 182 2.62 -2.82 1.12
C PRO A 182 3.84 -3.70 1.39
N THR A 183 4.53 -4.12 0.34
CA THR A 183 5.80 -4.80 0.47
C THR A 183 6.71 -3.88 1.28
N VAL A 184 7.18 -4.37 2.41
CA VAL A 184 8.30 -3.73 3.06
C VAL A 184 9.41 -3.87 2.04
N GLU A 185 9.90 -2.75 1.49
CA GLU A 185 11.20 -2.80 0.85
C GLU A 185 12.15 -3.34 1.92
N THR A 186 12.43 -4.63 1.85
CA THR A 186 13.57 -5.21 2.53
C THR A 186 14.80 -4.75 1.75
N GLY A 187 14.94 -3.44 1.65
CA GLY A 187 16.21 -2.85 1.36
C GLY A 187 17.10 -3.37 2.48
N ILE A 188 18.16 -4.07 2.13
CA ILE A 188 19.28 -4.28 3.01
C ILE A 188 19.90 -2.88 3.24
N ASN A 189 19.14 -2.03 3.92
CA ASN A 189 19.57 -0.74 4.45
C ASN A 189 20.36 -1.06 5.71
N ASN A 190 21.63 -1.24 5.56
CA ASN A 190 22.67 -1.62 6.50
C ASN A 190 22.98 -3.13 6.46
N ILE A 191 23.68 -3.53 5.38
CA ILE A 191 24.83 -4.37 5.64
C ILE A 191 25.80 -3.44 6.42
N THR A 192 25.64 -3.32 7.72
CA THR A 192 26.78 -3.06 8.58
C THR A 192 27.69 -4.25 8.32
N VAL A 193 28.65 -4.05 7.43
CA VAL A 193 29.81 -4.90 7.39
C VAL A 193 30.46 -4.64 8.74
N ASP A 194 30.04 -5.42 9.75
CA ASP A 194 30.74 -5.50 11.02
C ASP A 194 32.18 -5.73 10.61
N ASN A 195 33.01 -4.71 10.86
CA ASN A 195 34.40 -4.63 10.56
C ASN A 195 34.94 -5.95 10.05
N ALA A 196 35.00 -6.13 8.71
CA ALA A 196 35.52 -7.34 8.11
C ALA A 196 36.83 -7.59 8.82
N LYS A 197 36.89 -8.67 9.62
CA LYS A 197 38.08 -8.96 10.44
C LYS A 197 39.25 -8.87 9.49
N LYS A 198 40.09 -7.85 9.66
CA LYS A 198 41.23 -7.59 8.82
C LYS A 198 41.96 -8.93 8.62
N GLY A 199 42.14 -9.39 7.39
CA GLY A 199 42.87 -10.58 7.07
C GLY A 199 42.07 -11.87 6.79
N VAL A 200 40.73 -11.83 6.68
CA VAL A 200 40.00 -13.02 6.26
C VAL A 200 39.94 -13.06 4.74
N ARG A 201 40.47 -14.13 4.16
CA ARG A 201 40.52 -14.37 2.72
C ARG A 201 39.51 -15.42 2.29
N TYR A 202 38.88 -15.21 1.17
CA TYR A 202 37.95 -16.15 0.55
C TYR A 202 38.40 -16.46 -0.89
N ASN A 203 38.25 -17.70 -1.34
CA ASN A 203 38.43 -18.03 -2.75
C ASN A 203 37.19 -17.60 -3.58
N LEU A 204 37.22 -17.78 -4.91
CA LEU A 204 36.06 -17.43 -5.76
C LEU A 204 34.81 -18.25 -5.50
N ALA A 205 34.91 -19.39 -4.85
CA ALA A 205 33.78 -20.21 -4.42
C ALA A 205 33.19 -19.75 -3.05
N GLY A 206 33.69 -18.65 -2.47
CA GLY A 206 33.23 -18.13 -1.17
C GLY A 206 33.76 -18.91 0.03
N GLN A 207 34.67 -19.85 -0.14
CA GLN A 207 35.27 -20.62 0.97
C GLN A 207 36.40 -19.82 1.60
N ARG A 208 36.47 -19.82 2.93
CA ARG A 208 37.58 -19.20 3.67
C ARG A 208 38.87 -19.96 3.40
N VAL A 209 39.94 -19.23 3.05
CA VAL A 209 41.25 -19.77 2.78
C VAL A 209 42.31 -19.18 3.72
N ASN A 210 43.37 -19.92 3.93
CA ASN A 210 44.50 -19.47 4.77
C ASN A 210 45.54 -18.71 3.91
N GLU A 211 46.58 -18.24 4.57
CA GLU A 211 47.64 -17.44 3.96
C GLU A 211 48.50 -18.24 2.94
N SER A 212 48.49 -19.56 3.00
CA SER A 212 49.24 -20.44 2.07
C SER A 212 48.46 -20.73 0.81
N TYR A 213 47.22 -20.29 0.68
CA TYR A 213 46.42 -20.50 -0.52
C TYR A 213 46.96 -19.69 -1.68
N LYS A 214 47.20 -20.37 -2.81
CA LYS A 214 47.63 -19.75 -4.06
C LYS A 214 46.49 -19.68 -5.06
N GLY A 215 46.30 -18.53 -5.67
CA GLY A 215 45.22 -18.29 -6.62
C GLY A 215 44.50 -16.97 -6.38
N VAL A 216 43.30 -16.88 -6.92
CA VAL A 216 42.50 -15.66 -6.75
C VAL A 216 41.76 -15.66 -5.39
N VAL A 217 41.99 -14.63 -4.60
CA VAL A 217 41.33 -14.44 -3.30
C VAL A 217 40.58 -13.10 -3.26
N ILE A 218 39.56 -13.03 -2.42
CA ILE A 218 38.86 -11.81 -2.03
C ILE A 218 39.24 -11.52 -0.58
N GLU A 219 39.87 -10.40 -0.33
CA GLU A 219 40.23 -9.91 0.99
C GLU A 219 39.78 -8.45 1.15
N ASN A 220 39.03 -8.13 2.22
CA ASN A 220 38.47 -6.80 2.45
C ASN A 220 37.70 -6.23 1.23
N GLY A 221 36.92 -7.09 0.53
CA GLY A 221 36.16 -6.71 -0.67
C GLY A 221 36.99 -6.49 -1.94
N LYS A 222 38.31 -6.70 -1.90
CA LYS A 222 39.22 -6.55 -3.04
C LYS A 222 39.65 -7.91 -3.57
N LYS A 223 39.64 -8.07 -4.90
CA LYS A 223 40.14 -9.27 -5.61
C LYS A 223 41.65 -9.16 -5.77
N MET A 224 42.39 -10.17 -5.36
CA MET A 224 43.85 -10.25 -5.43
C MET A 224 44.29 -11.61 -5.97
N ILE A 225 45.46 -11.67 -6.58
CA ILE A 225 46.10 -12.92 -6.97
C ILE A 225 47.25 -13.17 -6.02
N VAL A 226 47.20 -14.29 -5.30
CA VAL A 226 48.27 -14.76 -4.43
C VAL A 226 49.09 -15.78 -5.19
N LYS A 227 50.37 -15.51 -5.38
CA LYS A 227 51.34 -16.38 -6.10
C LYS A 227 52.03 -17.39 -5.21
#